data_7f7b80eb54630321e228d72202b6ebd4
#
_entry.id   7f7b80eb54630321e228d72202b6ebd4
#
_cell.length_a   1.000
_cell.length_b   1.000
_cell.length_c   1.000
_cell.angle_alpha   90.00
_cell.angle_beta   90.00
_cell.angle_gamma   90.00
#
_symmetry.space_group_name_H-M   'P 1'
#
loop_
_entity.id
_entity.type
_entity.pdbx_description
1 polymer ?
#
loop_
_entity_poly.entity_id
_entity_poly.type
_entity_poly.pdbx_seq_one_letter_code
_entity_poly.pdbx_strand_id
1 'polypeptide(L)'
;MSSYRFDPGTSLPQVSEMTDFNIWTFNARVFPGIDVMPVRLSDRVRIRMANLTMTNHPIHLHGHHFAVSCTDGGWVPESAQRPETTIDVPVGAIHAVDLVADAPGDWAFHCHKSHHTMNAMGHQVKNFVGLAERDLGKALSRAAPNAMAMGTDGMAMMGEMAMPLPANMLPMMTGTGSFGPIEMGGMFTVMKVREDLAPGDYRDPGWYKHPQGTVAREVDVATAGTPQRQPGAGQAPSMGQRMPGMKMPMQPDANGHQH
;
A
#
# COMPACT_ATOMS: atom_id res chain seq x y z
N MET A 1 3.48 12.83 -2.71
CA MET A 1 4.56 11.86 -2.92
C MET A 1 5.85 12.63 -3.15
N SER A 2 6.92 12.23 -2.50
CA SER A 2 8.26 12.84 -2.64
C SER A 2 9.34 11.77 -2.61
N SER A 3 10.50 12.09 -3.19
CA SER A 3 11.67 11.22 -3.25
C SER A 3 12.92 11.94 -2.79
N TYR A 4 13.86 11.20 -2.24
CA TYR A 4 15.10 11.73 -1.68
C TYR A 4 16.27 10.85 -2.03
N ARG A 5 17.45 11.46 -2.07
CA ARG A 5 18.72 10.77 -2.09
C ARG A 5 19.42 10.92 -0.74
N PHE A 6 19.71 9.81 -0.11
CA PHE A 6 20.57 9.76 1.08
C PHE A 6 21.84 8.99 0.74
N ASP A 7 22.99 9.54 1.12
CA ASP A 7 24.24 8.80 1.07
C ASP A 7 24.40 7.94 2.33
N PRO A 8 25.12 6.83 2.22
CA PRO A 8 25.40 5.98 3.36
C PRO A 8 26.04 6.79 4.52
N GLY A 9 25.49 6.59 5.72
CA GLY A 9 25.99 7.26 6.94
C GLY A 9 25.57 8.71 7.12
N THR A 10 24.68 9.26 6.26
CA THR A 10 24.13 10.61 6.44
C THR A 10 22.67 10.56 6.89
N SER A 11 22.24 11.58 7.63
CA SER A 11 20.84 11.80 8.02
C SER A 11 20.18 12.95 7.22
N LEU A 12 20.92 13.57 6.30
CA LEU A 12 20.46 14.68 5.48
C LEU A 12 20.40 14.25 4.01
N PRO A 13 19.30 14.56 3.31
CA PRO A 13 19.20 14.26 1.89
C PRO A 13 20.10 15.17 1.06
N GLN A 14 20.59 14.66 -0.07
CA GLN A 14 21.26 15.46 -1.09
C GLN A 14 20.23 16.28 -1.88
N VAL A 15 20.14 17.56 -1.60
CA VAL A 15 19.15 18.45 -2.23
C VAL A 15 19.46 18.78 -3.69
N SER A 16 20.69 18.55 -4.14
CA SER A 16 21.11 18.74 -5.53
C SER A 16 20.85 17.54 -6.44
N GLU A 17 20.48 16.39 -5.86
CA GLU A 17 20.17 15.20 -6.66
C GLU A 17 18.82 15.33 -7.35
N MET A 18 18.80 15.07 -8.66
CA MET A 18 17.62 15.24 -9.51
C MET A 18 17.15 13.96 -10.18
N THR A 19 17.94 12.89 -10.16
CA THR A 19 17.70 11.69 -10.98
C THR A 19 17.85 10.36 -10.23
N ASP A 20 18.79 10.27 -9.31
CA ASP A 20 19.16 9.02 -8.63
C ASP A 20 18.67 9.03 -7.18
N PHE A 21 17.38 8.81 -7.00
CA PHE A 21 16.74 8.72 -5.70
C PHE A 21 16.77 7.29 -5.15
N ASN A 22 16.79 7.17 -3.82
CA ASN A 22 16.81 5.88 -3.13
C ASN A 22 15.77 5.76 -2.00
N ILE A 23 15.05 6.82 -1.70
CA ILE A 23 13.96 6.83 -0.72
C ILE A 23 12.72 7.46 -1.36
N TRP A 24 11.60 6.74 -1.34
CA TRP A 24 10.30 7.20 -1.81
C TRP A 24 9.30 7.24 -0.66
N THR A 25 8.48 8.28 -0.63
CA THR A 25 7.69 8.63 0.55
C THR A 25 6.26 9.05 0.22
N PHE A 26 5.34 8.85 1.17
CA PHE A 26 4.10 9.59 1.28
C PHE A 26 4.23 10.67 2.37
N ASN A 27 3.91 11.92 2.05
CA ASN A 27 3.99 13.05 2.98
C ASN A 27 5.34 13.16 3.72
N ALA A 28 6.45 12.93 2.98
CA ALA A 28 7.81 12.92 3.49
C ALA A 28 8.09 11.86 4.59
N ARG A 29 7.27 10.82 4.66
CA ARG A 29 7.42 9.70 5.59
C ARG A 29 7.46 8.37 4.83
N VAL A 30 8.01 7.36 5.46
CA VAL A 30 8.04 5.97 5.00
C VAL A 30 7.31 5.07 6.01
N PHE A 31 6.78 3.93 5.57
CA PHE A 31 6.15 2.97 6.47
C PHE A 31 7.17 2.44 7.51
N PRO A 32 6.80 2.27 8.79
CA PRO A 32 5.48 2.45 9.39
C PRO A 32 5.19 3.87 9.91
N GLY A 33 6.02 4.87 9.63
CA GLY A 33 5.85 6.25 10.08
C GLY A 33 4.82 7.07 9.31
N ILE A 34 4.20 6.50 8.26
CA ILE A 34 3.08 7.12 7.54
C ILE A 34 1.80 6.90 8.35
N ASP A 35 1.04 7.98 8.56
CA ASP A 35 -0.24 7.89 9.26
C ASP A 35 -1.19 6.94 8.52
N VAL A 36 -1.94 6.14 9.26
CA VAL A 36 -3.03 5.33 8.71
C VAL A 36 -4.20 6.22 8.30
N MET A 37 -5.10 5.69 7.48
CA MET A 37 -6.30 6.39 7.04
C MET A 37 -7.54 5.76 7.70
N PRO A 38 -7.97 6.22 8.90
CA PRO A 38 -9.18 5.74 9.53
C PRO A 38 -10.42 6.26 8.80
N VAL A 39 -11.35 5.37 8.49
CA VAL A 39 -12.55 5.65 7.71
C VAL A 39 -13.72 4.88 8.31
N ARG A 40 -14.91 5.49 8.40
CA ARG A 40 -16.11 4.77 8.77
C ARG A 40 -16.64 3.93 7.60
N LEU A 41 -17.22 2.80 7.94
CA LEU A 41 -17.96 2.02 6.95
C LEU A 41 -19.05 2.88 6.30
N SER A 42 -19.16 2.80 5.00
CA SER A 42 -20.08 3.57 4.13
C SER A 42 -19.72 5.05 3.93
N ASP A 43 -18.63 5.55 4.50
CA ASP A 43 -18.17 6.91 4.20
C ASP A 43 -17.71 7.03 2.73
N ARG A 44 -17.98 8.22 2.17
CA ARG A 44 -17.41 8.63 0.87
C ARG A 44 -16.03 9.22 1.12
N VAL A 45 -15.02 8.60 0.54
CA VAL A 45 -13.62 8.97 0.73
C VAL A 45 -13.08 9.58 -0.55
N ARG A 46 -12.37 10.68 -0.44
CA ARG A 46 -11.58 11.25 -1.53
C ARG A 46 -10.12 11.28 -1.16
N ILE A 47 -9.30 10.61 -1.96
CA ILE A 47 -7.85 10.62 -1.81
C ILE A 47 -7.27 11.52 -2.89
N ARG A 48 -6.52 12.54 -2.49
CA ARG A 48 -5.80 13.43 -3.40
C ARG A 48 -4.32 13.08 -3.40
N MET A 49 -3.75 12.93 -4.58
CA MET A 49 -2.38 12.49 -4.79
C MET A 49 -1.65 13.53 -5.63
N ALA A 50 -0.59 14.13 -5.08
CA ALA A 50 0.32 15.01 -5.81
C ALA A 50 1.67 14.33 -5.96
N ASN A 51 2.16 14.23 -7.18
CA ASN A 51 3.47 13.64 -7.48
C ASN A 51 4.52 14.73 -7.65
N LEU A 52 5.36 14.92 -6.63
CA LEU A 52 6.48 15.85 -6.62
C LEU A 52 7.83 15.14 -6.88
N THR A 53 7.79 13.93 -7.43
CA THR A 53 8.97 13.13 -7.74
C THR A 53 9.31 13.19 -9.22
N MET A 54 10.43 12.60 -9.60
CA MET A 54 10.88 12.52 -11.00
C MET A 54 10.52 11.18 -11.66
N THR A 55 9.61 10.41 -11.07
CA THR A 55 9.09 9.15 -11.61
C THR A 55 7.60 9.04 -11.38
N ASN A 56 6.89 8.24 -12.19
CA ASN A 56 5.47 7.98 -11.99
C ASN A 56 5.25 6.99 -10.82
N HIS A 57 4.06 7.03 -10.26
CA HIS A 57 3.65 6.16 -9.16
C HIS A 57 2.30 5.50 -9.47
N PRO A 58 2.27 4.20 -9.80
CA PRO A 58 1.03 3.43 -9.80
C PRO A 58 0.56 3.24 -8.35
N ILE A 59 -0.48 3.94 -7.96
CA ILE A 59 -1.02 3.88 -6.59
C ILE A 59 -2.20 2.92 -6.56
N HIS A 60 -2.10 1.92 -5.69
CA HIS A 60 -3.04 0.82 -5.56
C HIS A 60 -3.71 0.82 -4.19
N LEU A 61 -5.00 0.52 -4.18
CA LEU A 61 -5.79 0.29 -2.97
C LEU A 61 -6.37 -1.12 -2.99
N HIS A 62 -6.11 -1.87 -1.92
CA HIS A 62 -6.68 -3.20 -1.74
C HIS A 62 -8.15 -3.12 -1.32
N GLY A 63 -8.91 -4.17 -1.63
CA GLY A 63 -10.26 -4.42 -1.14
C GLY A 63 -11.36 -3.49 -1.63
N HIS A 64 -11.02 -2.40 -2.29
CA HIS A 64 -11.95 -1.40 -2.82
C HIS A 64 -11.60 -1.04 -4.25
N HIS A 65 -12.60 -0.66 -5.01
CA HIS A 65 -12.40 0.09 -6.25
C HIS A 65 -12.71 1.57 -6.02
N PHE A 66 -12.12 2.42 -6.81
CA PHE A 66 -12.35 3.87 -6.78
C PHE A 66 -12.60 4.39 -8.18
N ALA A 67 -13.22 5.56 -8.28
CA ALA A 67 -13.37 6.29 -9.52
C ALA A 67 -12.34 7.43 -9.58
N VAL A 68 -11.67 7.60 -10.73
CA VAL A 68 -10.81 8.78 -10.98
C VAL A 68 -11.72 9.99 -11.16
N SER A 69 -11.73 10.86 -10.15
CA SER A 69 -12.63 12.01 -10.09
C SER A 69 -12.00 13.33 -10.53
N CYS A 70 -10.66 13.41 -10.51
CA CYS A 70 -9.93 14.61 -10.92
C CYS A 70 -8.54 14.26 -11.47
N THR A 71 -8.11 14.95 -12.52
CA THR A 71 -6.77 14.88 -13.09
C THR A 71 -6.24 16.31 -13.31
N ASP A 72 -4.99 16.55 -12.92
CA ASP A 72 -4.27 17.82 -13.15
C ASP A 72 -5.09 19.09 -12.85
N GLY A 73 -5.85 19.06 -11.76
CA GLY A 73 -6.67 20.17 -11.32
C GLY A 73 -8.05 20.29 -11.98
N GLY A 74 -8.38 19.40 -12.94
CA GLY A 74 -9.68 19.34 -13.59
C GLY A 74 -10.55 18.17 -13.10
N TRP A 75 -11.85 18.44 -12.90
CA TRP A 75 -12.82 17.40 -12.57
C TRP A 75 -13.14 16.55 -13.80
N VAL A 76 -13.10 15.23 -13.63
CA VAL A 76 -13.58 14.28 -14.63
C VAL A 76 -15.11 14.23 -14.55
N PRO A 77 -15.84 14.49 -15.67
CA PRO A 77 -17.29 14.34 -15.68
C PRO A 77 -17.72 12.96 -15.20
N GLU A 78 -18.79 12.88 -14.44
CA GLU A 78 -19.25 11.62 -13.83
C GLU A 78 -19.45 10.51 -14.89
N SER A 79 -19.95 10.87 -16.08
CA SER A 79 -20.14 9.95 -17.20
C SER A 79 -18.83 9.39 -17.80
N ALA A 80 -17.68 10.03 -17.50
CA ALA A 80 -16.36 9.61 -17.96
C ALA A 80 -15.50 8.98 -16.85
N GLN A 81 -16.01 8.97 -15.61
CA GLN A 81 -15.33 8.27 -14.52
C GLN A 81 -15.45 6.76 -14.71
N ARG A 82 -14.36 6.06 -14.45
CA ARG A 82 -14.31 4.61 -14.56
C ARG A 82 -13.81 4.00 -13.25
N PRO A 83 -14.26 2.78 -12.89
CA PRO A 83 -13.78 2.09 -11.73
C PRO A 83 -12.37 1.55 -11.97
N GLU A 84 -11.47 1.81 -11.03
CA GLU A 84 -10.10 1.32 -11.02
C GLU A 84 -9.71 0.87 -9.61
N THR A 85 -8.65 0.10 -9.49
CA THR A 85 -7.99 -0.25 -8.22
C THR A 85 -6.57 0.27 -8.16
N THR A 86 -6.03 0.68 -9.32
CA THR A 86 -4.68 1.24 -9.44
C THR A 86 -4.73 2.42 -10.40
N ILE A 87 -4.22 3.57 -9.97
CA ILE A 87 -4.07 4.75 -10.81
C ILE A 87 -2.59 5.12 -10.95
N ASP A 88 -2.12 5.30 -12.17
CA ASP A 88 -0.81 5.87 -12.39
C ASP A 88 -0.86 7.40 -12.20
N VAL A 89 0.00 7.93 -11.33
CA VAL A 89 0.16 9.38 -11.11
C VAL A 89 1.46 9.82 -11.77
N PRO A 90 1.40 10.45 -12.94
CA PRO A 90 2.59 10.91 -13.67
C PRO A 90 3.41 11.93 -12.89
N VAL A 91 4.65 12.14 -13.35
CA VAL A 91 5.53 13.19 -12.83
C VAL A 91 4.84 14.56 -12.90
N GLY A 92 4.80 15.28 -11.78
CA GLY A 92 4.20 16.62 -11.71
C GLY A 92 2.67 16.65 -11.72
N ALA A 93 2.01 15.49 -11.83
CA ALA A 93 0.54 15.44 -11.90
C ALA A 93 -0.12 15.44 -10.50
N ILE A 94 -1.37 15.89 -10.49
CA ILE A 94 -2.26 15.82 -9.32
C ILE A 94 -3.52 15.08 -9.74
N HIS A 95 -3.79 13.94 -9.08
CA HIS A 95 -4.99 13.16 -9.29
C HIS A 95 -5.83 13.06 -8.01
N ALA A 96 -7.15 12.91 -8.18
CA ALA A 96 -8.03 12.54 -7.08
C ALA A 96 -8.87 11.33 -7.46
N VAL A 97 -9.08 10.47 -6.47
CA VAL A 97 -9.94 9.30 -6.59
C VAL A 97 -11.00 9.33 -5.50
N ASP A 98 -12.20 8.90 -5.86
CA ASP A 98 -13.35 8.82 -4.97
C ASP A 98 -13.79 7.36 -4.83
N LEU A 99 -14.08 6.96 -3.60
CA LEU A 99 -14.59 5.63 -3.29
C LEU A 99 -15.64 5.68 -2.18
N VAL A 100 -16.37 4.58 -2.04
CA VAL A 100 -17.17 4.29 -0.85
C VAL A 100 -16.44 3.22 -0.06
N ALA A 101 -16.25 3.44 1.23
CA ALA A 101 -15.64 2.45 2.13
C ALA A 101 -16.68 1.38 2.49
N ASP A 102 -16.92 0.41 1.63
CA ASP A 102 -18.00 -0.58 1.71
C ASP A 102 -17.60 -1.92 2.34
N ALA A 103 -16.32 -2.10 2.64
CA ALA A 103 -15.79 -3.31 3.27
C ALA A 103 -15.02 -2.98 4.56
N PRO A 104 -15.46 -3.46 5.74
CA PRO A 104 -14.72 -3.27 6.98
C PRO A 104 -13.41 -4.07 6.94
N GLY A 105 -12.35 -3.56 7.58
CA GLY A 105 -11.05 -4.22 7.58
C GLY A 105 -9.88 -3.25 7.53
N ASP A 106 -8.70 -3.82 7.27
CA ASP A 106 -7.44 -3.11 7.07
C ASP A 106 -6.96 -3.34 5.64
N TRP A 107 -6.91 -2.27 4.86
CA TRP A 107 -6.70 -2.32 3.42
C TRP A 107 -5.41 -1.60 3.04
N ALA A 108 -4.48 -2.30 2.42
CA ALA A 108 -3.22 -1.72 1.98
C ALA A 108 -3.44 -0.63 0.91
N PHE A 109 -2.76 0.49 1.08
CA PHE A 109 -2.67 1.59 0.12
C PHE A 109 -1.20 1.87 -0.16
N HIS A 110 -0.75 1.63 -1.37
CA HIS A 110 0.68 1.66 -1.66
C HIS A 110 1.00 1.97 -3.13
N CYS A 111 2.24 2.36 -3.39
CA CYS A 111 2.79 2.39 -4.74
C CYS A 111 3.04 0.96 -5.22
N HIS A 112 2.65 0.62 -6.44
CA HIS A 112 2.82 -0.74 -6.99
C HIS A 112 4.22 -1.00 -7.60
N LYS A 113 5.12 -0.03 -7.54
CA LYS A 113 6.54 -0.25 -7.81
C LYS A 113 7.21 -0.79 -6.55
N SER A 114 7.69 -2.03 -6.60
CA SER A 114 8.23 -2.75 -5.43
C SER A 114 9.34 -1.96 -4.71
N HIS A 115 10.29 -1.39 -5.47
CA HIS A 115 11.39 -0.62 -4.88
C HIS A 115 10.94 0.71 -4.23
N HIS A 116 9.79 1.28 -4.63
CA HIS A 116 9.21 2.44 -3.96
C HIS A 116 8.47 2.07 -2.67
N THR A 117 7.83 0.90 -2.67
CA THR A 117 7.06 0.41 -1.53
C THR A 117 7.96 -0.17 -0.46
N MET A 118 9.05 -0.78 -0.87
CA MET A 118 10.00 -1.45 0.02
C MET A 118 11.12 -0.51 0.50
N ASN A 119 11.56 0.46 -0.33
CA ASN A 119 12.79 1.21 -0.09
C ASN A 119 13.94 0.24 0.25
N ALA A 120 14.59 0.43 1.41
CA ALA A 120 15.68 -0.42 1.87
C ALA A 120 15.24 -1.80 2.39
N MET A 121 13.94 -2.07 2.52
CA MET A 121 13.40 -3.36 3.00
C MET A 121 13.34 -4.44 1.91
N GLY A 122 13.62 -4.11 0.66
CA GLY A 122 13.62 -5.09 -0.43
C GLY A 122 14.74 -6.13 -0.30
N HIS A 123 14.46 -7.38 -0.71
CA HIS A 123 15.48 -8.41 -0.85
C HIS A 123 16.47 -8.01 -1.95
N GLN A 124 17.77 -8.14 -1.69
CA GLN A 124 18.86 -7.81 -2.63
C GLN A 124 18.88 -6.36 -3.11
N VAL A 125 18.10 -5.48 -2.51
CA VAL A 125 18.18 -4.04 -2.75
C VAL A 125 19.30 -3.47 -1.90
N LYS A 126 20.20 -2.70 -2.50
CA LYS A 126 21.25 -2.00 -1.75
C LYS A 126 20.59 -1.09 -0.73
N ASN A 127 20.92 -1.29 0.53
CA ASN A 127 20.53 -0.35 1.57
C ASN A 127 21.46 0.86 1.56
N PHE A 128 20.89 2.00 1.26
CA PHE A 128 21.64 3.25 1.17
C PHE A 128 21.79 3.97 2.53
N VAL A 129 21.07 3.50 3.55
CA VAL A 129 21.15 4.08 4.91
C VAL A 129 22.25 3.42 5.76
N GLY A 130 22.81 2.31 5.30
CA GLY A 130 23.85 1.55 5.97
C GLY A 130 25.26 1.75 5.39
N LEU A 131 26.15 0.82 5.72
CA LEU A 131 27.52 0.79 5.20
C LEU A 131 27.52 0.24 3.77
N ALA A 132 28.12 0.97 2.83
CA ALA A 132 28.07 0.66 1.40
C ALA A 132 29.02 -0.47 0.96
N GLU A 133 29.94 -0.93 1.81
CA GLU A 133 31.02 -1.81 1.39
C GLU A 133 30.84 -3.26 1.87
N ARG A 134 30.73 -4.18 0.92
CA ARG A 134 30.64 -5.64 1.17
C ARG A 134 31.78 -6.18 2.05
N ASP A 135 32.98 -5.63 1.89
CA ASP A 135 34.16 -6.08 2.64
C ASP A 135 34.19 -5.56 4.08
N LEU A 136 33.60 -4.39 4.32
CA LEU A 136 33.50 -3.84 5.67
C LEU A 136 32.52 -4.66 6.53
N GLY A 137 31.42 -5.13 5.96
CA GLY A 137 30.50 -6.05 6.66
C GLY A 137 31.18 -7.33 7.12
N LYS A 138 31.99 -7.94 6.27
CA LYS A 138 32.79 -9.13 6.61
C LYS A 138 33.88 -8.84 7.64
N ALA A 139 34.52 -7.69 7.54
CA ALA A 139 35.53 -7.26 8.51
C ALA A 139 34.88 -6.98 9.89
N LEU A 140 33.74 -6.31 9.89
CA LEU A 140 33.00 -6.02 11.11
C LEU A 140 32.49 -7.29 11.80
N SER A 141 31.95 -8.26 11.06
CA SER A 141 31.50 -9.54 11.61
C SER A 141 32.63 -10.36 12.22
N ARG A 142 33.87 -10.20 11.73
CA ARG A 142 35.06 -10.85 12.33
C ARG A 142 35.55 -10.12 13.59
N ALA A 143 35.54 -8.78 13.57
CA ALA A 143 36.03 -7.96 14.67
C ALA A 143 35.04 -7.85 15.83
N ALA A 144 33.76 -7.87 15.52
CA ALA A 144 32.66 -7.78 16.48
C ALA A 144 31.54 -8.75 16.07
N PRO A 145 31.59 -10.04 16.49
CA PRO A 145 30.64 -11.09 16.06
C PRO A 145 29.17 -10.78 16.38
N ASN A 146 28.94 -9.91 17.37
CA ASN A 146 27.58 -9.50 17.78
C ASN A 146 27.13 -8.19 17.08
N ALA A 147 27.99 -7.58 16.24
CA ALA A 147 27.60 -6.41 15.47
C ALA A 147 26.93 -6.84 14.18
N MET A 148 25.78 -6.23 13.91
CA MET A 148 25.03 -6.45 12.68
C MET A 148 25.46 -5.41 11.64
N ALA A 149 26.08 -5.88 10.55
CA ALA A 149 26.37 -5.03 9.40
C ALA A 149 25.08 -4.80 8.62
N MET A 150 24.50 -3.62 8.77
CA MET A 150 23.26 -3.25 8.09
C MET A 150 23.56 -2.75 6.69
N GLY A 151 22.87 -3.27 5.68
CA GLY A 151 22.70 -2.54 4.45
C GLY A 151 23.39 -3.03 3.19
N THR A 152 24.05 -4.14 3.16
CA THR A 152 24.65 -4.63 1.90
C THR A 152 23.70 -5.45 1.01
N ASP A 153 22.75 -6.15 1.60
CA ASP A 153 21.86 -7.09 0.89
C ASP A 153 20.35 -6.82 1.13
N GLY A 154 20.00 -5.60 1.55
CA GLY A 154 18.65 -5.22 1.94
C GLY A 154 18.32 -5.58 3.39
N MET A 155 17.19 -5.08 3.86
CA MET A 155 16.75 -5.18 5.27
C MET A 155 15.61 -6.20 5.48
N ALA A 156 15.19 -6.93 4.44
CA ALA A 156 14.03 -7.82 4.50
C ALA A 156 14.16 -8.89 5.58
N MET A 157 15.35 -9.45 5.79
CA MET A 157 15.60 -10.43 6.85
C MET A 157 15.48 -9.85 8.27
N MET A 158 15.47 -8.54 8.42
CA MET A 158 15.28 -7.88 9.72
C MET A 158 13.81 -7.58 10.01
N GLY A 159 12.92 -7.81 9.04
CA GLY A 159 11.50 -7.56 9.17
C GLY A 159 10.81 -8.35 10.29
N GLU A 160 11.36 -9.50 10.64
CA GLU A 160 10.85 -10.34 11.72
C GLU A 160 11.28 -9.87 13.12
N MET A 161 12.23 -8.93 13.21
CA MET A 161 12.70 -8.43 14.49
C MET A 161 11.85 -7.27 14.99
N ALA A 162 11.02 -7.53 16.00
CA ALA A 162 10.29 -6.50 16.71
C ALA A 162 11.25 -5.70 17.61
N MET A 163 11.69 -4.54 17.18
CA MET A 163 12.43 -3.58 18.02
C MET A 163 11.68 -2.26 18.15
N PRO A 164 11.61 -1.65 19.35
CA PRO A 164 11.04 -0.32 19.47
C PRO A 164 11.93 0.68 18.73
N LEU A 165 11.34 1.35 17.74
CA LEU A 165 12.03 2.38 16.95
C LEU A 165 11.76 3.76 17.57
N PRO A 166 12.78 4.63 17.71
CA PRO A 166 12.57 6.02 18.00
C PRO A 166 11.69 6.70 16.95
N ALA A 167 10.80 7.59 17.39
CA ALA A 167 9.79 8.24 16.52
C ALA A 167 10.38 9.08 15.36
N ASN A 168 11.67 9.41 15.42
CA ASN A 168 12.38 10.24 14.44
C ASN A 168 13.39 9.47 13.58
N MET A 169 13.38 8.16 13.61
CA MET A 169 14.22 7.35 12.72
C MET A 169 13.59 7.15 11.35
N LEU A 170 14.42 7.08 10.31
CA LEU A 170 14.03 6.38 9.09
C LEU A 170 13.81 4.92 9.46
N PRO A 171 12.59 4.37 9.32
CA PRO A 171 12.35 2.99 9.72
C PRO A 171 13.16 2.07 8.82
N MET A 172 14.09 1.39 9.43
CA MET A 172 14.87 0.31 8.81
C MET A 172 14.24 -1.06 9.09
N MET A 173 13.06 -1.07 9.68
CA MET A 173 12.35 -2.26 10.13
C MET A 173 10.88 -2.16 9.77
N THR A 174 10.23 -3.29 9.64
CA THR A 174 8.83 -3.41 9.29
C THR A 174 7.90 -2.94 10.41
N GLY A 175 6.66 -2.62 10.04
CA GLY A 175 5.57 -2.48 11.02
C GLY A 175 4.99 -3.84 11.40
N THR A 176 4.33 -3.92 12.55
CA THR A 176 3.60 -5.11 12.98
C THR A 176 2.17 -5.04 12.45
N GLY A 177 1.74 -6.09 11.73
CA GLY A 177 0.36 -6.28 11.26
C GLY A 177 -0.44 -7.26 12.12
N SER A 178 -1.71 -7.47 11.77
CA SER A 178 -2.59 -8.43 12.46
C SER A 178 -2.10 -9.87 12.41
N PHE A 179 -1.34 -10.23 11.38
CA PHE A 179 -0.88 -11.60 11.09
C PHE A 179 0.63 -11.73 11.09
N GLY A 180 1.34 -10.78 11.65
CA GLY A 180 2.80 -10.76 11.70
C GLY A 180 3.41 -9.48 11.14
N PRO A 181 4.74 -9.46 10.92
CA PRO A 181 5.44 -8.30 10.36
C PRO A 181 4.93 -7.97 8.95
N ILE A 182 4.84 -6.68 8.64
CA ILE A 182 4.58 -6.18 7.31
C ILE A 182 5.91 -5.72 6.73
N GLU A 183 6.47 -6.48 5.79
CA GLU A 183 7.79 -6.24 5.19
C GLU A 183 7.77 -5.08 4.18
N MET A 184 7.32 -3.91 4.62
CA MET A 184 7.26 -2.68 3.82
C MET A 184 8.07 -1.58 4.51
N GLY A 185 8.74 -0.77 3.76
CA GLY A 185 9.61 0.28 4.30
C GLY A 185 9.56 1.60 3.51
N GLY A 186 8.58 1.76 2.64
CA GLY A 186 8.48 2.91 1.76
C GLY A 186 7.08 3.48 1.63
N MET A 187 6.61 3.64 0.41
CA MET A 187 5.30 4.20 0.05
C MET A 187 4.18 3.19 0.29
N PHE A 188 3.91 2.92 1.56
CA PHE A 188 2.88 2.00 2.02
C PHE A 188 2.16 2.57 3.25
N THR A 189 0.85 2.47 3.29
CA THR A 189 0.03 2.72 4.47
C THR A 189 -1.23 1.88 4.44
N VAL A 190 -2.10 2.01 5.45
CA VAL A 190 -3.30 1.20 5.61
C VAL A 190 -4.53 2.09 5.74
N MET A 191 -5.53 1.85 4.91
CA MET A 191 -6.87 2.38 5.11
C MET A 191 -7.61 1.43 6.05
N LYS A 192 -8.05 1.96 7.20
CA LYS A 192 -8.70 1.20 8.28
C LYS A 192 -10.18 1.54 8.31
N VAL A 193 -11.00 0.66 7.71
CA VAL A 193 -12.45 0.83 7.66
C VAL A 193 -13.08 0.20 8.89
N ARG A 194 -13.84 1.00 9.65
CA ARG A 194 -14.48 0.57 10.90
C ARG A 194 -15.96 0.95 10.93
N GLU A 195 -16.77 0.12 11.56
CA GLU A 195 -18.19 0.34 11.76
C GLU A 195 -18.46 1.32 12.91
N ASP A 196 -17.61 1.31 13.93
CA ASP A 196 -17.79 1.96 15.22
C ASP A 196 -16.97 3.26 15.41
N LEU A 197 -16.33 3.78 14.36
CA LEU A 197 -15.62 5.06 14.45
C LEU A 197 -16.58 6.23 14.69
N ALA A 198 -16.26 7.04 15.71
CA ALA A 198 -16.98 8.27 15.94
C ALA A 198 -16.72 9.28 14.78
N PRO A 199 -17.72 10.09 14.40
CA PRO A 199 -17.52 11.15 13.42
C PRO A 199 -16.39 12.10 13.83
N GLY A 200 -15.40 12.30 12.94
CA GLY A 200 -14.26 13.18 13.19
C GLY A 200 -13.15 12.58 14.06
N ASP A 201 -13.24 11.31 14.41
CA ASP A 201 -12.14 10.60 15.08
C ASP A 201 -11.20 10.00 14.03
N TYR A 202 -10.01 10.57 13.90
CA TYR A 202 -8.95 10.15 12.97
C TYR A 202 -7.77 9.48 13.68
N ARG A 203 -7.93 9.09 14.94
CA ARG A 203 -6.90 8.31 15.66
C ARG A 203 -6.84 6.91 15.09
N ASP A 204 -5.67 6.29 15.16
CA ASP A 204 -5.51 4.89 14.75
C ASP A 204 -6.43 3.98 15.60
N PRO A 205 -7.41 3.28 15.00
CA PRO A 205 -8.30 2.40 15.74
C PRO A 205 -7.66 1.05 16.10
N GLY A 206 -6.37 0.85 15.82
CA GLY A 206 -5.71 -0.44 15.92
C GLY A 206 -6.06 -1.38 14.76
N TRP A 207 -5.58 -2.61 14.82
CA TRP A 207 -5.84 -3.62 13.81
C TRP A 207 -7.26 -4.17 13.89
N TYR A 208 -7.81 -4.51 12.70
CA TYR A 208 -9.17 -5.05 12.60
C TYR A 208 -9.29 -6.40 13.30
N LYS A 209 -10.34 -6.55 14.08
CA LYS A 209 -10.67 -7.81 14.77
C LYS A 209 -11.61 -8.62 13.88
N HIS A 210 -11.05 -9.58 13.17
CA HIS A 210 -11.85 -10.43 12.31
C HIS A 210 -12.86 -11.25 13.11
N PRO A 211 -14.09 -11.39 12.64
CA PRO A 211 -15.07 -12.28 13.25
C PRO A 211 -14.55 -13.72 13.33
N GLN A 212 -14.97 -14.43 14.37
CA GLN A 212 -14.54 -15.81 14.58
C GLN A 212 -14.90 -16.68 13.36
N GLY A 213 -13.95 -17.47 12.87
CA GLY A 213 -14.12 -18.39 11.75
C GLY A 213 -13.97 -17.74 10.37
N THR A 214 -13.67 -16.44 10.27
CA THR A 214 -13.46 -15.75 8.98
C THR A 214 -11.98 -15.64 8.58
N VAL A 215 -11.06 -15.99 9.47
CA VAL A 215 -9.62 -15.97 9.22
C VAL A 215 -9.15 -17.33 8.76
N ALA A 216 -8.35 -17.38 7.69
CA ALA A 216 -7.69 -18.60 7.26
C ALA A 216 -6.72 -19.08 8.36
N ARG A 217 -6.67 -20.39 8.56
CA ARG A 217 -5.76 -21.04 9.52
C ARG A 217 -5.07 -22.20 8.84
N GLU A 218 -3.86 -22.45 9.25
CA GLU A 218 -3.17 -23.68 8.88
C GLU A 218 -3.90 -24.89 9.47
N VAL A 219 -4.14 -25.88 8.66
CA VAL A 219 -4.71 -27.16 9.08
C VAL A 219 -3.78 -28.28 8.63
N ASP A 220 -3.53 -29.22 9.53
CA ASP A 220 -2.83 -30.44 9.16
C ASP A 220 -3.75 -31.28 8.26
N VAL A 221 -3.32 -31.49 7.01
CA VAL A 221 -4.08 -32.23 6.00
C VAL A 221 -4.37 -33.66 6.45
N ALA A 222 -3.52 -34.26 7.28
CA ALA A 222 -3.71 -35.58 7.82
C ALA A 222 -4.86 -35.67 8.86
N THR A 223 -5.18 -34.55 9.51
CA THR A 223 -6.26 -34.41 10.50
C THR A 223 -7.46 -33.65 10.01
N ALA A 224 -7.35 -32.98 8.85
CA ALA A 224 -8.46 -32.29 8.20
C ALA A 224 -9.42 -33.31 7.62
N GLY A 225 -10.40 -33.73 8.40
CA GLY A 225 -11.55 -34.49 7.88
C GLY A 225 -12.21 -33.71 6.74
N THR A 226 -12.87 -34.41 5.82
CA THR A 226 -13.60 -33.83 4.68
C THR A 226 -14.37 -32.60 5.13
N PRO A 227 -14.23 -31.44 4.46
CA PRO A 227 -14.88 -30.19 4.89
C PRO A 227 -16.39 -30.42 4.99
N GLN A 228 -16.92 -30.41 6.19
CA GLN A 228 -18.38 -30.35 6.38
C GLN A 228 -18.80 -28.93 5.95
N ARG A 229 -19.52 -28.88 4.84
CA ARG A 229 -20.18 -27.67 4.37
C ARG A 229 -21.15 -27.21 5.47
N GLN A 230 -20.83 -26.13 6.18
CA GLN A 230 -21.74 -25.58 7.18
C GLN A 230 -23.03 -25.14 6.46
N PRO A 231 -24.21 -25.58 6.92
CA PRO A 231 -25.48 -25.08 6.39
C PRO A 231 -25.64 -23.65 6.90
N GLY A 232 -25.51 -22.67 6.01
CA GLY A 232 -25.69 -21.26 6.35
C GLY A 232 -24.73 -20.27 5.71
N ALA A 233 -23.65 -20.71 5.02
CA ALA A 233 -22.88 -19.81 4.19
C ALA A 233 -23.74 -19.40 2.98
N GLY A 234 -24.27 -18.19 2.99
CA GLY A 234 -25.06 -17.63 1.91
C GLY A 234 -24.36 -17.85 0.59
N GLN A 235 -25.11 -18.32 -0.40
CA GLN A 235 -24.62 -18.46 -1.76
C GLN A 235 -24.05 -17.11 -2.20
N ALA A 236 -22.78 -17.08 -2.57
CA ALA A 236 -22.25 -15.96 -3.33
C ALA A 236 -23.19 -15.74 -4.52
N PRO A 237 -23.61 -14.50 -4.83
CA PRO A 237 -24.47 -14.25 -5.96
C PRO A 237 -23.78 -14.77 -7.21
N SER A 238 -24.41 -15.70 -7.92
CA SER A 238 -23.94 -16.22 -9.19
C SER A 238 -23.82 -15.05 -10.14
N MET A 239 -22.67 -14.91 -10.84
CA MET A 239 -22.52 -14.00 -11.96
C MET A 239 -23.62 -14.33 -12.99
N GLY A 240 -24.71 -13.58 -12.99
CA GLY A 240 -25.82 -13.81 -13.90
C GLY A 240 -27.16 -13.20 -13.47
N GLN A 241 -27.32 -12.75 -12.24
CA GLN A 241 -28.54 -12.05 -11.86
C GLN A 241 -28.47 -10.57 -12.26
N ARG A 242 -29.18 -10.24 -13.34
CA ARG A 242 -29.44 -8.86 -13.77
C ARG A 242 -30.11 -8.09 -12.63
N MET A 243 -29.52 -6.98 -12.23
CA MET A 243 -30.18 -5.98 -11.39
C MET A 243 -31.44 -5.47 -12.12
N PRO A 244 -32.62 -5.45 -11.50
CA PRO A 244 -33.79 -4.82 -12.11
C PRO A 244 -33.62 -3.30 -12.05
N GLY A 245 -33.49 -2.67 -13.22
CA GLY A 245 -33.58 -1.21 -13.32
C GLY A 245 -32.50 -0.51 -14.16
N MET A 246 -31.46 -1.17 -14.64
CA MET A 246 -30.48 -0.55 -15.52
C MET A 246 -30.91 -0.64 -16.98
N LYS A 247 -31.47 0.43 -17.53
CA LYS A 247 -31.61 0.62 -18.98
C LYS A 247 -30.25 0.90 -19.58
N MET A 248 -29.71 -0.04 -20.32
CA MET A 248 -28.55 0.19 -21.19
C MET A 248 -28.96 1.05 -22.37
N PRO A 249 -28.16 2.04 -22.78
CA PRO A 249 -28.36 2.71 -24.06
C PRO A 249 -28.15 1.71 -25.20
N MET A 250 -29.09 1.67 -26.13
CA MET A 250 -28.98 0.89 -27.37
C MET A 250 -27.75 1.36 -28.15
N GLN A 251 -26.90 0.43 -28.55
CA GLN A 251 -25.88 0.67 -29.58
C GLN A 251 -26.59 0.98 -30.91
N PRO A 252 -26.16 1.98 -31.68
CA PRO A 252 -26.62 2.15 -33.04
C PRO A 252 -26.05 1.03 -33.91
N ASP A 253 -26.92 0.43 -34.71
CA ASP A 253 -26.60 -0.62 -35.67
C ASP A 253 -25.55 -0.14 -36.67
N ALA A 254 -24.45 -0.89 -36.73
CA ALA A 254 -23.47 -0.78 -37.83
C ALA A 254 -24.02 -1.49 -39.04
N ASN A 255 -24.75 -0.77 -39.93
CA ASN A 255 -24.92 -1.15 -41.31
C ASN A 255 -25.26 0.07 -42.16
N GLY A 256 -24.38 0.41 -43.08
CA GLY A 256 -24.60 1.46 -44.07
C GLY A 256 -23.33 1.82 -44.84
N HIS A 257 -22.74 0.85 -45.51
CA HIS A 257 -21.93 1.15 -46.70
C HIS A 257 -22.88 1.52 -47.83
N GLN A 258 -22.66 2.70 -48.44
CA GLN A 258 -22.63 2.84 -49.91
C GLN A 258 -22.33 4.31 -50.31
N HIS A 259 -21.33 4.41 -51.21
CA HIS A 259 -20.86 5.47 -52.09
C HIS A 259 -20.03 6.60 -51.52
#